data_e7f3a8e5b5f7eec040848a86de82aca0
#
_entry.id   e7f3a8e5b5f7eec040848a86de82aca0
#
_cell.length_a   1.000
_cell.length_b   1.000
_cell.length_c   1.000
_cell.angle_alpha   90.00
_cell.angle_beta   90.00
_cell.angle_gamma   90.00
#
_symmetry.space_group_name_H-M   'P 1'
#
loop_
_entity.id
_entity.type
_entity.pdbx_description
1 polymer ?
#
loop_
_entity_poly.entity_id
_entity_poly.type
_entity_poly.pdbx_seq_one_letter_code
_entity_poly.pdbx_strand_id
1 'polypeptide(L)'
;MTIFQSTKELLKNIFENELDLDKSNISQTTIDFIIRYYNQAVRKHLKKEYKKKEDLIKMKLKKSYNLFCKKGWDDKEVDILKYSLKDLKPTFKKELEKSINNCLQLCKTQDITFLNKVRDNLLNYCSNTQLERSQSSFFENVLPKKYGESWQKMVIRDQQKKMIGNLTYITAMRNGAFGFIWKNRQDIRVVGNPNGLYQKWNDKHNNHWKRHNKLYLFKDSEMIKKGLIKKSGDVAWAEEIPDGLPSQAINCRCTMRLLYRLYEIPKKYEFIITEKGKLE
;
A
#
# COMPACT_ATOMS: atom_id res chain seq x y z
N MET A 1 21.40 9.11 1.25
CA MET A 1 20.82 10.48 1.31
C MET A 1 19.39 10.39 0.81
N THR A 2 18.44 11.03 1.46
CA THR A 2 17.03 11.02 1.03
C THR A 2 16.79 12.11 -0.01
N ILE A 3 15.68 12.01 -0.77
CA ILE A 3 15.34 13.06 -1.75
C ILE A 3 15.16 14.42 -1.07
N PHE A 4 14.67 14.42 0.17
CA PHE A 4 14.54 15.64 0.97
C PHE A 4 15.90 16.27 1.30
N GLN A 5 16.87 15.47 1.78
CA GLN A 5 18.21 15.95 2.08
C GLN A 5 18.93 16.48 0.85
N SER A 6 18.85 15.73 -0.26
CA SER A 6 19.45 16.17 -1.52
C SER A 6 18.81 17.44 -2.09
N THR A 7 17.49 17.57 -1.92
CA THR A 7 16.77 18.80 -2.31
C THR A 7 17.17 19.96 -1.42
N LYS A 8 17.34 19.74 -0.12
CA LYS A 8 17.80 20.75 0.82
C LYS A 8 19.21 21.25 0.47
N GLU A 9 20.13 20.33 0.13
CA GLU A 9 21.49 20.71 -0.32
C GLU A 9 21.45 21.48 -1.63
N LEU A 10 20.65 21.06 -2.61
CA LEU A 10 20.47 21.78 -3.85
C LEU A 10 19.93 23.20 -3.62
N LEU A 11 18.92 23.34 -2.77
CA LEU A 11 18.36 24.64 -2.41
C LEU A 11 19.36 25.51 -1.67
N LYS A 12 20.22 24.93 -0.81
CA LYS A 12 21.31 25.65 -0.17
C LYS A 12 22.28 26.23 -1.21
N ASN A 13 22.68 25.43 -2.17
CA ASN A 13 23.56 25.89 -3.26
C ASN A 13 22.92 27.01 -4.10
N ILE A 14 21.61 26.89 -4.39
CA ILE A 14 20.86 27.95 -5.10
C ILE A 14 20.85 29.23 -4.27
N PHE A 15 20.57 29.13 -2.97
CA PHE A 15 20.54 30.30 -2.10
C PHE A 15 21.89 30.99 -1.98
N GLU A 16 22.97 30.23 -1.82
CA GLU A 16 24.32 30.78 -1.59
C GLU A 16 24.97 31.32 -2.86
N ASN A 17 24.69 30.76 -4.05
CA ASN A 17 25.44 31.07 -5.27
C ASN A 17 24.63 31.81 -6.33
N GLU A 18 23.29 31.69 -6.33
CA GLU A 18 22.45 32.17 -7.42
C GLU A 18 21.48 33.29 -6.99
N LEU A 19 21.24 33.44 -5.68
CA LEU A 19 20.39 34.49 -5.14
C LEU A 19 21.27 35.67 -4.69
N ASP A 20 21.13 36.83 -5.35
CA ASP A 20 21.69 38.10 -4.93
C ASP A 20 20.83 38.66 -3.79
N LEU A 21 21.31 38.49 -2.56
CA LEU A 21 20.57 38.85 -1.34
C LEU A 21 20.43 40.35 -1.14
N ASP A 22 21.30 41.15 -1.80
CA ASP A 22 21.29 42.60 -1.66
C ASP A 22 20.24 43.28 -2.56
N LYS A 23 19.60 42.51 -3.46
CA LYS A 23 18.54 43.02 -4.34
C LYS A 23 17.16 42.70 -3.83
N SER A 24 16.39 43.73 -3.58
CA SER A 24 14.95 43.61 -3.24
C SER A 24 14.15 42.95 -4.36
N ASN A 25 14.55 43.08 -5.62
CA ASN A 25 13.89 42.53 -6.80
C ASN A 25 14.84 41.60 -7.57
N ILE A 26 14.43 40.33 -7.71
CA ILE A 26 15.14 39.37 -8.57
C ILE A 26 14.57 39.52 -9.98
N SER A 27 15.47 39.70 -10.98
CA SER A 27 15.03 39.84 -12.38
C SER A 27 14.35 38.56 -12.88
N GLN A 28 13.41 38.69 -13.83
CA GLN A 28 12.74 37.53 -14.44
C GLN A 28 13.77 36.58 -15.09
N THR A 29 14.81 37.09 -15.68
CA THR A 29 15.91 36.29 -16.28
C THR A 29 16.61 35.43 -15.23
N THR A 30 16.87 35.99 -14.04
CA THR A 30 17.48 35.26 -12.92
C THR A 30 16.52 34.18 -12.38
N ILE A 31 15.25 34.49 -12.26
CA ILE A 31 14.22 33.52 -11.86
C ILE A 31 14.19 32.35 -12.84
N ASP A 32 14.13 32.62 -14.13
CA ASP A 32 14.11 31.59 -15.18
C ASP A 32 15.38 30.72 -15.15
N PHE A 33 16.54 31.32 -14.90
CA PHE A 33 17.80 30.59 -14.74
C PHE A 33 17.75 29.66 -13.53
N ILE A 34 17.35 30.16 -12.36
CA ILE A 34 17.22 29.37 -11.12
C ILE A 34 16.30 28.18 -11.32
N ILE A 35 15.15 28.39 -11.94
CA ILE A 35 14.16 27.31 -12.19
C ILE A 35 14.71 26.27 -13.18
N ARG A 36 15.42 26.69 -14.23
CA ARG A 36 16.09 25.77 -15.17
C ARG A 36 17.18 24.97 -14.49
N TYR A 37 18.01 25.60 -13.68
CA TYR A 37 19.06 24.94 -12.91
C TYR A 37 18.47 23.92 -11.94
N TYR A 38 17.45 24.30 -11.17
CA TYR A 38 16.72 23.39 -10.29
C TYR A 38 16.19 22.17 -11.05
N ASN A 39 15.50 22.36 -12.16
CA ASN A 39 14.94 21.29 -12.96
C ASN A 39 15.99 20.31 -13.50
N GLN A 40 17.15 20.83 -13.96
CA GLN A 40 18.25 19.99 -14.45
C GLN A 40 18.88 19.17 -13.33
N ALA A 41 19.16 19.80 -12.18
CA ALA A 41 19.72 19.13 -11.00
C ALA A 41 18.80 18.05 -10.47
N VAL A 42 17.49 18.35 -10.38
CA VAL A 42 16.46 17.38 -9.98
C VAL A 42 16.42 16.17 -10.91
N ARG A 43 16.40 16.37 -12.23
CA ARG A 43 16.40 15.28 -13.21
C ARG A 43 17.61 14.36 -13.06
N LYS A 44 18.80 14.94 -12.92
CA LYS A 44 20.07 14.19 -12.73
C LYS A 44 20.04 13.38 -11.42
N HIS A 45 19.56 14.01 -10.34
CA HIS A 45 19.48 13.38 -9.02
C HIS A 45 18.46 12.25 -8.98
N LEU A 46 17.25 12.48 -9.50
CA LEU A 46 16.18 11.47 -9.56
C LEU A 46 16.64 10.18 -10.25
N LYS A 47 17.35 10.30 -11.37
CA LYS A 47 17.84 9.13 -12.14
C LYS A 47 18.75 8.22 -11.30
N LYS A 48 19.60 8.80 -10.46
CA LYS A 48 20.52 8.07 -9.56
C LYS A 48 19.79 7.46 -8.36
N GLU A 49 18.90 8.22 -7.73
CA GLU A 49 18.20 7.80 -6.53
C GLU A 49 17.10 6.75 -6.81
N TYR A 50 16.44 6.80 -7.98
CA TYR A 50 15.47 5.78 -8.34
C TYR A 50 16.08 4.39 -8.46
N LYS A 51 17.29 4.26 -8.99
CA LYS A 51 17.96 2.96 -9.06
C LYS A 51 18.18 2.37 -7.68
N LYS A 52 18.68 3.19 -6.74
CA LYS A 52 18.88 2.75 -5.34
C LYS A 52 17.56 2.38 -4.65
N LYS A 53 16.49 3.18 -4.87
CA LYS A 53 15.15 2.89 -4.32
C LYS A 53 14.57 1.61 -4.90
N GLU A 54 14.74 1.39 -6.18
CA GLU A 54 14.30 0.17 -6.86
C GLU A 54 14.96 -1.07 -6.24
N ASP A 55 16.27 -1.04 -6.04
CA ASP A 55 17.01 -2.15 -5.43
C ASP A 55 16.54 -2.42 -3.99
N LEU A 56 16.33 -1.35 -3.19
CA LEU A 56 15.80 -1.47 -1.84
C LEU A 56 14.40 -2.07 -1.81
N ILE A 57 13.51 -1.61 -2.68
CA ILE A 57 12.12 -2.09 -2.78
C ILE A 57 12.13 -3.56 -3.22
N LYS A 58 12.89 -3.90 -4.26
CA LYS A 58 13.06 -5.27 -4.73
C LYS A 58 13.57 -6.19 -3.63
N MET A 59 14.60 -5.76 -2.90
CA MET A 59 15.17 -6.53 -1.78
C MET A 59 14.11 -6.80 -0.68
N LYS A 60 13.40 -5.76 -0.24
CA LYS A 60 12.40 -5.90 0.84
C LYS A 60 11.21 -6.75 0.45
N LEU A 61 10.67 -6.57 -0.76
CA LEU A 61 9.54 -7.36 -1.24
C LEU A 61 9.95 -8.81 -1.50
N LYS A 62 11.12 -9.05 -2.11
CA LYS A 62 11.67 -10.41 -2.27
C LYS A 62 11.89 -11.11 -0.93
N LYS A 63 12.38 -10.40 0.10
CA LYS A 63 12.52 -10.98 1.45
C LYS A 63 11.18 -11.45 2.00
N SER A 64 10.13 -10.64 1.92
CA SER A 64 8.78 -11.01 2.38
C SER A 64 8.18 -12.16 1.56
N TYR A 65 8.38 -12.15 0.25
CA TYR A 65 7.99 -13.23 -0.66
C TYR A 65 8.66 -14.55 -0.28
N ASN A 66 9.99 -14.55 -0.10
CA ASN A 66 10.74 -15.74 0.27
C ASN A 66 10.31 -16.28 1.65
N LEU A 67 10.05 -15.40 2.61
CA LEU A 67 9.54 -15.81 3.92
C LEU A 67 8.14 -16.42 3.83
N PHE A 68 7.27 -15.88 2.98
CA PHE A 68 5.96 -16.46 2.71
C PHE A 68 6.12 -17.88 2.11
N CYS A 69 6.92 -18.01 1.06
CA CYS A 69 7.16 -19.29 0.41
C CYS A 69 7.78 -20.35 1.35
N LYS A 70 8.56 -19.94 2.35
CA LYS A 70 9.11 -20.85 3.35
C LYS A 70 8.11 -21.26 4.44
N LYS A 71 7.26 -20.33 4.91
CA LYS A 71 6.32 -20.56 6.03
C LYS A 71 5.00 -21.16 5.60
N GLY A 72 4.57 -20.91 4.37
CA GLY A 72 3.25 -21.33 3.88
C GLY A 72 3.12 -22.82 3.60
N TRP A 73 4.16 -23.61 3.88
CA TRP A 73 4.28 -24.99 3.43
C TRP A 73 4.74 -25.94 4.53
N ASP A 74 4.66 -25.56 5.79
CA ASP A 74 4.75 -26.51 6.89
C ASP A 74 3.44 -27.35 6.91
N ASP A 75 3.49 -28.43 6.13
CA ASP A 75 2.39 -29.31 5.72
C ASP A 75 1.76 -30.13 6.85
N LYS A 76 1.88 -29.73 8.09
CA LYS A 76 1.44 -30.55 9.23
C LYS A 76 -0.06 -30.59 9.46
N GLU A 77 -0.87 -29.77 8.76
CA GLU A 77 -2.32 -29.70 9.05
C GLU A 77 -3.25 -29.69 7.84
N VAL A 78 -2.77 -29.79 6.60
CA VAL A 78 -3.67 -29.70 5.43
C VAL A 78 -3.50 -30.89 4.50
N ASP A 79 -4.20 -31.94 4.82
CA ASP A 79 -4.38 -33.11 3.95
C ASP A 79 -5.30 -32.82 2.75
N ILE A 80 -5.30 -31.57 2.28
CA ILE A 80 -6.16 -31.09 1.22
C ILE A 80 -5.31 -30.72 0.02
N LEU A 81 -5.36 -31.56 -1.02
CA LEU A 81 -4.86 -31.35 -2.37
C LEU A 81 -3.43 -30.76 -2.45
N LYS A 82 -2.45 -31.65 -2.53
CA LYS A 82 -1.04 -31.36 -2.79
C LYS A 82 -0.84 -30.73 -4.16
N TYR A 83 -1.11 -29.41 -4.28
CA TYR A 83 -0.58 -28.66 -5.40
C TYR A 83 0.89 -28.36 -5.16
N SER A 84 1.75 -28.79 -6.07
CA SER A 84 3.16 -28.53 -5.94
C SER A 84 3.41 -27.01 -6.03
N LEU A 85 4.30 -26.49 -5.17
CA LEU A 85 4.84 -25.12 -5.27
C LEU A 85 5.30 -24.75 -6.68
N LYS A 86 5.69 -25.76 -7.48
CA LYS A 86 6.11 -25.57 -8.87
C LYS A 86 5.01 -24.93 -9.72
N ASP A 87 3.75 -25.33 -9.52
CA ASP A 87 2.62 -24.84 -10.33
C ASP A 87 2.21 -23.42 -9.96
N LEU A 88 2.41 -23.02 -8.71
CA LEU A 88 2.10 -21.66 -8.23
C LEU A 88 3.23 -20.64 -8.45
N LYS A 89 4.48 -21.12 -8.66
CA LYS A 89 5.64 -20.24 -8.87
C LYS A 89 5.43 -19.15 -9.92
N PRO A 90 4.90 -19.42 -11.12
CA PRO A 90 4.71 -18.39 -12.14
C PRO A 90 3.73 -17.31 -11.68
N THR A 91 2.60 -17.71 -11.08
CA THR A 91 1.58 -16.79 -10.56
C THR A 91 2.10 -15.97 -9.40
N PHE A 92 2.83 -16.58 -8.48
CA PHE A 92 3.46 -15.89 -7.36
C PHE A 92 4.52 -14.88 -7.81
N LYS A 93 5.32 -15.23 -8.83
CA LYS A 93 6.31 -14.33 -9.42
C LYS A 93 5.65 -13.11 -10.07
N LYS A 94 4.54 -13.30 -10.79
CA LYS A 94 3.75 -12.19 -11.35
C LYS A 94 3.23 -11.25 -10.26
N GLU A 95 2.73 -11.78 -9.15
CA GLU A 95 2.25 -10.96 -8.03
C GLU A 95 3.38 -10.20 -7.35
N LEU A 96 4.56 -10.81 -7.19
CA LEU A 96 5.74 -10.12 -6.69
C LEU A 96 6.14 -8.95 -7.61
N GLU A 97 6.22 -9.18 -8.91
CA GLU A 97 6.57 -8.16 -9.91
C GLU A 97 5.55 -7.02 -9.92
N LYS A 98 4.24 -7.34 -9.90
CA LYS A 98 3.15 -6.36 -9.77
C LYS A 98 3.31 -5.50 -8.51
N SER A 99 3.60 -6.11 -7.37
CA SER A 99 3.77 -5.40 -6.11
C SER A 99 5.01 -4.51 -6.10
N ILE A 100 6.11 -4.93 -6.73
CA ILE A 100 7.31 -4.12 -6.93
C ILE A 100 6.97 -2.90 -7.78
N ASN A 101 6.32 -3.09 -8.93
CA ASN A 101 5.97 -2.02 -9.84
C ASN A 101 5.01 -1.00 -9.20
N ASN A 102 3.99 -1.46 -8.49
CA ASN A 102 3.07 -0.60 -7.75
C ASN A 102 3.81 0.23 -6.68
N CYS A 103 4.71 -0.39 -5.93
CA CYS A 103 5.50 0.30 -4.91
C CYS A 103 6.41 1.37 -5.52
N LEU A 104 7.09 1.05 -6.62
CA LEU A 104 7.94 1.99 -7.35
C LEU A 104 7.13 3.17 -7.90
N GLN A 105 5.98 2.90 -8.51
CA GLN A 105 5.11 3.95 -9.05
C GLN A 105 4.60 4.90 -7.96
N LEU A 106 4.14 4.36 -6.82
CA LEU A 106 3.71 5.18 -5.69
C LEU A 106 4.83 6.07 -5.15
N CYS A 107 6.03 5.50 -4.96
CA CYS A 107 7.20 6.26 -4.52
C CYS A 107 7.58 7.34 -5.53
N LYS A 108 7.57 7.03 -6.82
CA LYS A 108 7.88 7.98 -7.90
C LYS A 108 6.89 9.14 -7.95
N THR A 109 5.60 8.85 -7.88
CA THR A 109 4.54 9.88 -7.88
C THR A 109 4.70 10.83 -6.71
N GLN A 110 4.99 10.31 -5.52
CA GLN A 110 5.19 11.14 -4.34
C GLN A 110 6.43 12.05 -4.45
N ASP A 111 7.53 11.50 -4.94
CA ASP A 111 8.75 12.28 -5.16
C ASP A 111 8.53 13.42 -6.16
N ILE A 112 7.85 13.13 -7.28
CA ILE A 112 7.52 14.15 -8.29
C ILE A 112 6.61 15.22 -7.69
N THR A 113 5.58 14.83 -6.94
CA THR A 113 4.67 15.78 -6.28
C THR A 113 5.43 16.70 -5.31
N PHE A 114 6.34 16.14 -4.52
CA PHE A 114 7.19 16.92 -3.62
C PHE A 114 8.06 17.90 -4.39
N LEU A 115 8.77 17.43 -5.41
CA LEU A 115 9.70 18.26 -6.19
C LEU A 115 9.00 19.38 -6.97
N ASN A 116 7.81 19.10 -7.51
CA ASN A 116 6.97 20.13 -8.14
C ASN A 116 6.55 21.19 -7.12
N LYS A 117 6.14 20.78 -5.92
CA LYS A 117 5.79 21.72 -4.86
C LYS A 117 6.97 22.59 -4.43
N VAL A 118 8.18 22.01 -4.33
CA VAL A 118 9.42 22.79 -4.06
C VAL A 118 9.67 23.78 -5.17
N ARG A 119 9.56 23.37 -6.45
CA ARG A 119 9.71 24.26 -7.60
C ARG A 119 8.76 25.44 -7.55
N ASP A 120 7.47 25.15 -7.31
CA ASP A 120 6.43 26.20 -7.29
C ASP A 120 6.63 27.15 -6.10
N ASN A 121 7.01 26.62 -4.94
CA ASN A 121 7.38 27.44 -3.79
C ASN A 121 8.64 28.30 -4.05
N LEU A 122 9.64 27.74 -4.73
CA LEU A 122 10.86 28.46 -5.12
C LEU A 122 10.53 29.61 -6.09
N LEU A 123 9.70 29.36 -7.09
CA LEU A 123 9.19 30.38 -7.99
C LEU A 123 8.49 31.50 -7.22
N ASN A 124 7.55 31.13 -6.33
CA ASN A 124 6.83 32.11 -5.52
C ASN A 124 7.75 32.92 -4.61
N TYR A 125 8.75 32.29 -3.99
CA TYR A 125 9.73 32.99 -3.16
C TYR A 125 10.56 34.00 -3.97
N CYS A 126 11.04 33.60 -5.15
CA CYS A 126 11.80 34.48 -6.02
C CYS A 126 10.99 35.67 -6.54
N SER A 127 9.69 35.48 -6.84
CA SER A 127 8.80 36.51 -7.37
C SER A 127 8.19 37.43 -6.30
N ASN A 128 8.25 37.03 -5.02
CA ASN A 128 7.65 37.83 -3.94
C ASN A 128 8.69 38.83 -3.36
N THR A 129 8.46 40.10 -3.57
CA THR A 129 9.33 41.18 -3.10
C THR A 129 9.18 41.53 -1.60
N GLN A 130 8.12 41.02 -0.97
CA GLN A 130 7.82 41.28 0.45
C GLN A 130 8.45 40.27 1.42
N LEU A 131 9.01 39.17 0.90
CA LEU A 131 9.62 38.14 1.75
C LEU A 131 11.04 38.56 2.15
N GLU A 132 11.35 38.34 3.42
CA GLU A 132 12.72 38.49 3.94
C GLU A 132 13.70 37.57 3.19
N ARG A 133 14.82 38.10 2.78
CA ARG A 133 15.89 37.40 2.01
C ARG A 133 16.92 36.75 2.94
N SER A 134 16.47 36.13 4.04
CA SER A 134 17.33 35.34 4.92
C SER A 134 17.29 33.86 4.57
N GLN A 135 18.33 33.12 4.94
CA GLN A 135 18.41 31.67 4.72
C GLN A 135 17.29 30.93 5.45
N SER A 136 16.91 31.35 6.64
CA SER A 136 15.79 30.77 7.39
C SER A 136 14.47 30.97 6.68
N SER A 137 14.17 32.20 6.26
CA SER A 137 12.97 32.55 5.49
C SER A 137 12.90 31.77 4.17
N PHE A 138 14.04 31.62 3.48
CA PHE A 138 14.11 30.84 2.24
C PHE A 138 13.67 29.36 2.48
N PHE A 139 14.28 28.68 3.44
CA PHE A 139 13.94 27.28 3.70
C PHE A 139 12.52 27.10 4.24
N GLU A 140 12.02 28.00 5.06
CA GLU A 140 10.66 27.95 5.57
C GLU A 140 9.61 28.09 4.49
N ASN A 141 9.85 28.94 3.49
CA ASN A 141 8.91 29.20 2.39
C ASN A 141 9.03 28.17 1.26
N VAL A 142 10.26 27.70 0.96
CA VAL A 142 10.50 26.84 -0.19
C VAL A 142 10.35 25.35 0.13
N LEU A 143 10.80 24.88 1.31
CA LEU A 143 10.69 23.48 1.67
C LEU A 143 9.32 23.14 2.29
N PRO A 144 8.58 22.18 1.75
CA PRO A 144 7.35 21.70 2.39
C PRO A 144 7.63 21.10 3.77
N LYS A 145 6.90 21.54 4.79
CA LYS A 145 7.05 21.09 6.19
C LYS A 145 6.79 19.58 6.40
N LYS A 146 6.12 18.91 5.47
CA LYS A 146 5.75 17.49 5.54
C LYS A 146 6.22 16.72 4.31
N TYR A 147 7.49 16.35 4.29
CA TYR A 147 7.96 15.25 3.44
C TYR A 147 8.75 14.28 4.31
N GLY A 148 8.24 13.08 4.50
CA GLY A 148 8.82 12.16 5.45
C GLY A 148 9.28 10.86 4.82
N GLU A 149 10.48 10.42 5.17
CA GLU A 149 10.96 9.03 4.98
C GLU A 149 9.98 8.00 5.55
N SER A 150 9.22 8.39 6.57
CA SER A 150 8.15 7.57 7.16
C SER A 150 7.11 7.14 6.14
N TRP A 151 6.80 7.99 5.16
CA TRP A 151 5.83 7.67 4.10
C TRP A 151 6.33 6.55 3.18
N GLN A 152 7.58 6.59 2.73
CA GLN A 152 8.15 5.51 1.89
C GLN A 152 8.20 4.18 2.63
N LYS A 153 8.61 4.21 3.90
CA LYS A 153 8.58 3.02 4.77
C LYS A 153 7.16 2.47 4.92
N MET A 154 6.18 3.36 5.02
CA MET A 154 4.75 3.00 5.08
C MET A 154 4.27 2.36 3.76
N VAL A 155 4.58 2.94 2.61
CA VAL A 155 4.22 2.40 1.28
C VAL A 155 4.82 1.00 1.08
N ILE A 156 6.10 0.83 1.36
CA ILE A 156 6.76 -0.49 1.22
C ILE A 156 6.06 -1.52 2.12
N ARG A 157 5.78 -1.17 3.38
CA ARG A 157 5.08 -2.05 4.32
C ARG A 157 3.66 -2.39 3.87
N ASP A 158 2.94 -1.42 3.33
CA ASP A 158 1.59 -1.60 2.80
C ASP A 158 1.61 -2.55 1.60
N GLN A 159 2.51 -2.35 0.64
CA GLN A 159 2.66 -3.21 -0.52
C GLN A 159 3.12 -4.64 -0.16
N GLN A 160 3.98 -4.79 0.85
CA GLN A 160 4.35 -6.10 1.38
C GLN A 160 3.12 -6.86 1.93
N LYS A 161 2.24 -6.17 2.68
CA LYS A 161 1.02 -6.78 3.23
C LYS A 161 0.02 -7.16 2.13
N LYS A 162 -0.18 -6.28 1.15
CA LYS A 162 -1.04 -6.54 -0.01
C LYS A 162 -0.56 -7.75 -0.80
N MET A 163 0.73 -7.83 -1.07
CA MET A 163 1.35 -8.98 -1.72
C MET A 163 1.09 -10.28 -0.93
N ILE A 164 1.39 -10.29 0.37
CA ILE A 164 1.15 -11.47 1.21
C ILE A 164 -0.35 -11.85 1.25
N GLY A 165 -1.24 -10.86 1.35
CA GLY A 165 -2.69 -11.11 1.28
C GLY A 165 -3.12 -11.77 -0.04
N ASN A 166 -2.60 -11.30 -1.18
CA ASN A 166 -2.86 -11.89 -2.49
C ASN A 166 -2.28 -13.29 -2.61
N LEU A 167 -1.05 -13.52 -2.16
CA LEU A 167 -0.44 -14.85 -2.16
C LEU A 167 -1.23 -15.82 -1.29
N THR A 168 -1.69 -15.38 -0.11
CA THR A 168 -2.56 -16.16 0.77
C THR A 168 -3.87 -16.53 0.08
N TYR A 169 -4.51 -15.57 -0.60
CA TYR A 169 -5.75 -15.82 -1.35
C TYR A 169 -5.54 -16.83 -2.50
N ILE A 170 -4.49 -16.64 -3.31
CA ILE A 170 -4.15 -17.54 -4.41
C ILE A 170 -3.93 -18.96 -3.90
N THR A 171 -3.18 -19.10 -2.80
CA THR A 171 -2.92 -20.40 -2.16
C THR A 171 -4.21 -21.03 -1.65
N ALA A 172 -5.06 -20.23 -0.97
CA ALA A 172 -6.32 -20.69 -0.42
C ALA A 172 -7.25 -21.23 -1.50
N MET A 173 -7.42 -20.48 -2.60
CA MET A 173 -8.27 -20.92 -3.72
C MET A 173 -7.76 -22.22 -4.36
N ARG A 174 -6.47 -22.38 -4.51
CA ARG A 174 -5.85 -23.60 -5.06
C ARG A 174 -5.97 -24.79 -4.12
N ASN A 175 -6.02 -24.55 -2.82
CA ASN A 175 -6.21 -25.58 -1.80
C ASN A 175 -7.70 -25.84 -1.49
N GLY A 176 -8.62 -25.33 -2.30
CA GLY A 176 -10.04 -25.61 -2.17
C GLY A 176 -10.76 -24.82 -1.07
N ALA A 177 -10.20 -23.71 -0.59
CA ALA A 177 -10.92 -22.84 0.31
C ALA A 177 -12.21 -22.33 -0.35
N PHE A 178 -13.32 -22.38 0.37
CA PHE A 178 -14.61 -21.91 -0.13
C PHE A 178 -15.02 -20.54 0.39
N GLY A 179 -14.30 -20.02 1.37
CA GLY A 179 -14.58 -18.73 1.96
C GLY A 179 -13.64 -18.40 3.11
N PHE A 180 -13.94 -17.34 3.80
CA PHE A 180 -13.19 -16.93 4.99
C PHE A 180 -14.04 -16.14 5.97
N ILE A 181 -13.58 -16.11 7.22
CA ILE A 181 -14.09 -15.22 8.25
C ILE A 181 -13.15 -14.03 8.36
N TRP A 182 -13.70 -12.82 8.25
CA TRP A 182 -12.96 -11.59 8.43
C TRP A 182 -12.49 -11.43 9.86
N LYS A 183 -11.20 -11.24 10.08
CA LYS A 183 -10.60 -10.97 11.38
C LYS A 183 -9.91 -9.62 11.38
N ASN A 184 -10.38 -8.67 12.19
CA ASN A 184 -9.67 -7.44 12.46
C ASN A 184 -8.90 -7.54 13.79
N ARG A 185 -8.02 -6.58 14.04
CA ARG A 185 -7.18 -6.53 15.27
C ARG A 185 -7.93 -6.05 16.50
N GLN A 186 -9.15 -5.58 16.37
CA GLN A 186 -9.98 -5.00 17.44
C GLN A 186 -9.27 -3.88 18.25
N ASP A 187 -8.35 -3.16 17.64
CA ASP A 187 -7.67 -2.03 18.27
C ASP A 187 -8.19 -0.68 17.75
N ILE A 188 -7.74 0.39 18.37
CA ILE A 188 -8.15 1.77 18.07
C ILE A 188 -7.83 2.23 16.63
N ARG A 189 -7.02 1.47 15.88
CA ARG A 189 -6.65 1.79 14.49
C ARG A 189 -7.50 1.07 13.46
N VAL A 190 -8.48 0.29 13.88
CA VAL A 190 -9.41 -0.36 12.95
C VAL A 190 -10.42 0.67 12.46
N VAL A 191 -10.54 0.79 11.14
CA VAL A 191 -11.51 1.70 10.52
C VAL A 191 -12.93 1.35 10.94
N GLY A 192 -13.67 2.36 11.40
CA GLY A 192 -15.03 2.21 11.89
C GLY A 192 -15.15 1.72 13.34
N ASN A 193 -14.03 1.61 14.10
CA ASN A 193 -14.08 1.38 15.52
C ASN A 193 -14.71 2.59 16.24
N PRO A 194 -15.81 2.43 16.99
CA PRO A 194 -16.50 3.54 17.67
C PRO A 194 -15.60 4.32 18.63
N ASN A 195 -14.63 3.64 19.24
CA ASN A 195 -13.67 4.22 20.20
C ASN A 195 -12.28 4.42 19.56
N GLY A 196 -12.20 4.39 18.23
CA GLY A 196 -10.93 4.38 17.52
C GLY A 196 -10.51 5.73 16.94
N LEU A 197 -9.30 5.76 16.35
CA LEU A 197 -8.73 6.95 15.71
C LEU A 197 -9.41 7.31 14.38
N TYR A 198 -10.14 6.36 13.76
CA TYR A 198 -10.74 6.50 12.43
C TYR A 198 -12.26 6.37 12.46
N GLN A 199 -12.91 6.94 13.47
CA GLN A 199 -14.38 6.93 13.63
C GLN A 199 -15.11 7.58 12.46
N LYS A 200 -14.58 8.69 11.94
CA LYS A 200 -15.18 9.46 10.82
C LYS A 200 -15.26 8.68 9.50
N TRP A 201 -14.51 7.58 9.38
CA TRP A 201 -14.53 6.67 8.24
C TRP A 201 -15.58 5.57 8.41
N ASN A 202 -16.68 5.94 9.06
CA ASN A 202 -17.79 5.02 9.33
C ASN A 202 -18.68 4.81 8.08
N ASP A 203 -18.14 4.99 6.91
CA ASP A 203 -18.77 4.69 5.64
C ASP A 203 -19.18 3.21 5.60
N LYS A 204 -20.39 2.93 5.10
CA LYS A 204 -20.91 1.58 4.93
C LYS A 204 -19.95 0.67 4.16
N HIS A 205 -19.15 1.25 3.28
CA HIS A 205 -18.27 0.53 2.37
C HIS A 205 -16.92 0.15 2.97
N ASN A 206 -16.39 0.90 3.95
CA ASN A 206 -15.01 0.73 4.46
C ASN A 206 -14.94 0.39 5.94
N ASN A 207 -16.05 0.03 6.56
CA ASN A 207 -16.11 -0.27 7.98
C ASN A 207 -15.56 -1.66 8.31
N HIS A 208 -14.25 -1.75 8.55
CA HIS A 208 -13.59 -3.01 8.91
C HIS A 208 -13.98 -3.52 10.30
N TRP A 209 -14.42 -2.62 11.19
CA TRP A 209 -14.90 -3.02 12.52
C TRP A 209 -16.16 -3.88 12.43
N LYS A 210 -17.14 -3.46 11.63
CA LYS A 210 -18.39 -4.20 11.42
C LYS A 210 -18.22 -5.49 10.64
N ARG A 211 -17.08 -5.69 9.97
CA ARG A 211 -16.76 -6.93 9.24
C ARG A 211 -16.18 -8.03 10.15
N HIS A 212 -15.80 -7.69 11.37
CA HIS A 212 -15.25 -8.70 12.29
C HIS A 212 -16.17 -9.88 12.48
N ASN A 213 -15.64 -11.09 12.34
CA ASN A 213 -16.39 -12.35 12.43
C ASN A 213 -17.52 -12.55 11.38
N LYS A 214 -17.59 -11.73 10.32
CA LYS A 214 -18.46 -11.99 9.19
C LYS A 214 -17.86 -13.01 8.25
N LEU A 215 -18.74 -13.84 7.69
CA LEU A 215 -18.40 -14.85 6.69
C LEU A 215 -18.52 -14.27 5.29
N TYR A 216 -17.51 -14.54 4.47
CA TYR A 216 -17.46 -14.24 3.05
C TYR A 216 -17.17 -15.50 2.26
N LEU A 217 -17.89 -15.73 1.16
CA LEU A 217 -17.72 -16.88 0.27
C LEU A 217 -17.00 -16.49 -1.00
N PHE A 218 -16.24 -17.41 -1.55
CA PHE A 218 -15.62 -17.27 -2.87
C PHE A 218 -16.55 -17.83 -3.95
N LYS A 219 -16.95 -16.99 -4.92
CA LYS A 219 -17.90 -17.39 -5.99
C LYS A 219 -17.43 -18.62 -6.77
N ASP A 220 -16.13 -18.68 -7.04
CA ASP A 220 -15.54 -19.73 -7.87
C ASP A 220 -15.09 -20.97 -7.10
N SER A 221 -15.45 -21.09 -5.82
CA SER A 221 -15.06 -22.25 -5.02
C SER A 221 -15.75 -23.53 -5.46
N GLU A 222 -15.04 -24.66 -5.35
CA GLU A 222 -15.61 -25.99 -5.69
C GLU A 222 -16.83 -26.37 -4.83
N MET A 223 -16.85 -25.93 -3.56
CA MET A 223 -18.00 -26.18 -2.67
C MET A 223 -19.29 -25.52 -3.20
N ILE A 224 -19.18 -24.31 -3.74
CA ILE A 224 -20.30 -23.60 -4.39
C ILE A 224 -20.69 -24.31 -5.68
N LYS A 225 -19.72 -24.61 -6.56
CA LYS A 225 -19.95 -25.27 -7.85
C LYS A 225 -20.62 -26.65 -7.71
N LYS A 226 -20.22 -27.39 -6.70
CA LYS A 226 -20.83 -28.69 -6.36
C LYS A 226 -22.18 -28.56 -5.69
N GLY A 227 -22.61 -27.37 -5.30
CA GLY A 227 -23.87 -27.11 -4.62
C GLY A 227 -23.92 -27.61 -3.17
N LEU A 228 -22.77 -27.76 -2.50
CA LEU A 228 -22.68 -28.17 -1.10
C LEU A 228 -23.00 -27.03 -0.13
N ILE A 229 -22.70 -25.81 -0.55
CA ILE A 229 -23.05 -24.57 0.14
C ILE A 229 -23.67 -23.57 -0.83
N LYS A 230 -24.49 -22.68 -0.28
CA LYS A 230 -25.11 -21.57 -1.02
C LYS A 230 -25.00 -20.27 -0.25
N LYS A 231 -24.91 -19.14 -0.97
CA LYS A 231 -25.02 -17.81 -0.35
C LYS A 231 -26.45 -17.62 0.17
N SER A 232 -26.58 -17.28 1.44
CA SER A 232 -27.87 -17.00 2.08
C SER A 232 -27.68 -16.00 3.22
N GLY A 233 -28.75 -15.34 3.62
CA GLY A 233 -28.77 -14.39 4.72
C GLY A 233 -27.80 -13.22 4.53
N ASP A 234 -27.09 -12.89 5.59
CA ASP A 234 -26.10 -11.78 5.66
C ASP A 234 -24.69 -12.15 5.16
N VAL A 235 -24.54 -13.36 4.59
CA VAL A 235 -23.29 -13.81 3.99
C VAL A 235 -23.05 -13.07 2.68
N ALA A 236 -21.85 -12.53 2.47
CA ALA A 236 -21.50 -11.78 1.28
C ALA A 236 -20.45 -12.52 0.42
N TRP A 237 -20.37 -12.15 -0.85
CA TRP A 237 -19.28 -12.61 -1.71
C TRP A 237 -18.01 -11.84 -1.43
N ALA A 238 -16.88 -12.53 -1.42
CA ALA A 238 -15.56 -11.93 -1.23
C ALA A 238 -15.21 -10.92 -2.33
N GLU A 239 -15.63 -11.21 -3.57
CA GLU A 239 -15.41 -10.39 -4.76
C GLU A 239 -16.23 -9.10 -4.77
N GLU A 240 -17.27 -9.01 -3.93
CA GLU A 240 -18.14 -7.83 -3.79
C GLU A 240 -17.72 -6.89 -2.66
N ILE A 241 -16.59 -7.14 -2.01
CA ILE A 241 -16.07 -6.25 -0.97
C ILE A 241 -15.49 -4.99 -1.62
N PRO A 242 -16.03 -3.79 -1.38
CA PRO A 242 -15.71 -2.57 -2.13
C PRO A 242 -14.24 -2.16 -2.07
N ASP A 243 -13.58 -2.36 -0.93
CA ASP A 243 -12.16 -2.06 -0.70
C ASP A 243 -11.27 -3.30 -0.74
N GLY A 244 -11.81 -4.40 -1.27
CA GLY A 244 -11.13 -5.66 -1.48
C GLY A 244 -10.97 -6.52 -0.23
N LEU A 245 -10.23 -7.61 -0.41
CA LEU A 245 -9.96 -8.60 0.64
C LEU A 245 -9.20 -7.99 1.84
N PRO A 246 -9.17 -8.67 2.99
CA PRO A 246 -8.28 -8.30 4.09
C PRO A 246 -6.85 -8.04 3.61
N SER A 247 -6.22 -6.97 4.09
CA SER A 247 -4.92 -6.44 3.69
C SER A 247 -4.91 -5.61 2.38
N GLN A 248 -5.99 -5.48 1.62
CA GLN A 248 -6.00 -4.71 0.35
C GLN A 248 -6.18 -3.21 0.56
N ALA A 249 -6.97 -2.78 1.53
CA ALA A 249 -7.09 -1.36 1.86
C ALA A 249 -5.78 -0.79 2.42
N ILE A 250 -5.57 0.52 2.26
CA ILE A 250 -4.36 1.22 2.73
C ILE A 250 -4.19 0.97 4.24
N ASN A 251 -3.00 0.53 4.64
CA ASN A 251 -2.64 0.21 6.04
C ASN A 251 -3.57 -0.80 6.73
N CYS A 252 -4.37 -1.54 5.99
CA CYS A 252 -5.22 -2.58 6.54
C CYS A 252 -4.39 -3.65 7.27
N ARG A 253 -4.87 -4.06 8.46
CA ARG A 253 -4.26 -5.09 9.30
C ARG A 253 -5.19 -6.26 9.56
N CYS A 254 -6.30 -6.31 8.82
CA CYS A 254 -7.22 -7.42 8.89
C CYS A 254 -6.61 -8.66 8.23
N THR A 255 -7.07 -9.82 8.65
CA THR A 255 -6.66 -11.13 8.15
C THR A 255 -7.85 -11.98 7.77
N MET A 256 -7.63 -13.04 7.01
CA MET A 256 -8.60 -14.07 6.66
C MET A 256 -8.38 -15.29 7.56
N ARG A 257 -9.45 -15.76 8.23
CA ARG A 257 -9.50 -17.13 8.70
C ARG A 257 -10.16 -17.94 7.60
N LEU A 258 -9.36 -18.64 6.83
CA LEU A 258 -9.80 -19.43 5.69
C LEU A 258 -10.62 -20.63 6.13
N LEU A 259 -11.56 -21.06 5.28
CA LEU A 259 -12.44 -22.20 5.51
C LEU A 259 -12.31 -23.18 4.36
N TYR A 260 -11.98 -24.41 4.69
CA TYR A 260 -11.74 -25.48 3.71
C TYR A 260 -12.74 -26.62 3.86
N ARG A 261 -13.34 -26.82 5.05
CA ARG A 261 -14.24 -27.92 5.38
C ARG A 261 -15.55 -27.39 5.95
N LEU A 262 -16.65 -28.08 5.70
CA LEU A 262 -18.00 -27.66 6.12
C LEU A 262 -18.10 -27.51 7.64
N TYR A 263 -17.48 -28.37 8.43
CA TYR A 263 -17.47 -28.29 9.88
C TYR A 263 -16.74 -27.08 10.47
N GLU A 264 -15.94 -26.38 9.66
CA GLU A 264 -15.27 -25.12 10.08
C GLU A 264 -16.22 -23.91 10.04
N ILE A 265 -17.40 -24.09 9.42
CA ILE A 265 -18.43 -23.05 9.35
C ILE A 265 -18.97 -22.83 10.77
N PRO A 266 -18.93 -21.57 11.28
CA PRO A 266 -19.50 -21.27 12.58
C PRO A 266 -21.00 -21.62 12.63
N LYS A 267 -21.49 -22.13 13.75
CA LYS A 267 -22.88 -22.52 13.95
C LYS A 267 -23.90 -21.51 13.45
N LYS A 268 -23.67 -20.23 13.69
CA LYS A 268 -24.54 -19.14 13.22
C LYS A 268 -24.67 -19.03 11.69
N TYR A 269 -23.82 -19.70 10.92
CA TYR A 269 -23.82 -19.73 9.46
C TYR A 269 -24.10 -21.12 8.87
N GLU A 270 -24.44 -22.12 9.67
CA GLU A 270 -24.77 -23.47 9.20
C GLU A 270 -25.93 -23.49 8.18
N PHE A 271 -26.80 -22.48 8.20
CA PHE A 271 -27.89 -22.33 7.24
C PHE A 271 -27.44 -22.18 5.76
N ILE A 272 -26.15 -21.95 5.50
CA ILE A 272 -25.61 -21.94 4.13
C ILE A 272 -25.32 -23.35 3.59
N ILE A 273 -25.20 -24.34 4.46
CA ILE A 273 -24.98 -25.74 4.07
C ILE A 273 -26.27 -26.26 3.46
N THR A 274 -26.20 -26.77 2.24
CA THR A 274 -27.37 -27.38 1.57
C THR A 274 -27.65 -28.79 2.11
N GLU A 275 -28.82 -29.34 1.79
CA GLU A 275 -29.09 -30.74 2.12
C GLU A 275 -28.02 -31.68 1.58
N LYS A 276 -27.55 -31.45 0.36
CA LYS A 276 -26.43 -32.21 -0.22
C LYS A 276 -25.14 -32.10 0.61
N GLY A 277 -24.83 -30.90 1.14
CA GLY A 277 -23.66 -30.67 1.98
C GLY A 277 -23.76 -31.31 3.36
N LYS A 278 -24.95 -31.60 3.85
CA LYS A 278 -25.17 -32.32 5.13
C LYS A 278 -24.93 -33.83 5.03
N LEU A 279 -24.95 -34.36 3.79
CA LEU A 279 -24.76 -35.78 3.52
C LEU A 279 -23.29 -36.14 3.25
N GLU A 280 -22.44 -35.17 3.02
CA GLU A 280 -20.98 -35.31 2.86
C GLU A 280 -20.26 -35.05 4.20
#